data_ca8265b7da6bc96f1eb1d77cc3cc1a33
#
_entry.id   ca8265b7da6bc96f1eb1d77cc3cc1a33
#
_cell.length_a   1.000
_cell.length_b   1.000
_cell.length_c   1.000
_cell.angle_alpha   90.00
_cell.angle_beta   90.00
_cell.angle_gamma   90.00
#
_symmetry.space_group_name_H-M   'P 1'
#
loop_
_entity.id
_entity.type
_entity.pdbx_description
1 polymer ?
#
loop_
_entity_poly.entity_id
_entity_poly.type
_entity_poly.pdbx_seq_one_letter_code
_entity_poly.pdbx_strand_id
1 'polypeptide(L)'
;QILPASQASEVATSGVTAVIDGRTVVVGKPVYVAALAPDTERAHLEPGQVAAYVAVDGRFAGVLVLADDARPEAAAVISWLRENGVERIAMLTGDADTTARAIAAEVGIDQVHAELLPSDKVQLAAHMRPRPMLMVGDGVNDAPVLAAADIGIAMGAKGSTAAGDAADAVILKDSLAKVVDAIAIGRHTLRVAFTAIWIGIALSIGLMLVATTGVIPAVAGALIQELVDLATILDALRALSGSV
;
A
#
# COMPACT_ATOMS: atom_id res chain seq x y z
N GLN A 1 -5.12 24.32 22.42
CA GLN A 1 -4.39 23.92 23.64
C GLN A 1 -5.07 22.69 24.20
N ILE A 2 -4.33 21.58 24.36
CA ILE A 2 -4.88 20.33 24.96
C ILE A 2 -4.96 20.54 26.45
N LEU A 3 -6.15 20.35 27.03
CA LEU A 3 -6.36 20.43 28.47
C LEU A 3 -5.80 19.17 29.16
N PRO A 4 -5.15 19.30 30.33
CA PRO A 4 -4.64 18.15 31.04
C PRO A 4 -5.80 17.31 31.60
N ALA A 5 -5.73 16.02 31.40
CA ALA A 5 -6.64 15.04 31.96
C ALA A 5 -6.05 14.44 33.23
N SER A 6 -6.86 14.22 34.25
CA SER A 6 -6.51 13.51 35.47
C SER A 6 -7.48 12.35 35.71
N GLN A 7 -7.10 11.40 36.55
CA GLN A 7 -7.92 10.23 36.92
C GLN A 7 -8.47 9.46 35.71
N ALA A 8 -7.64 9.33 34.65
CA ALA A 8 -8.05 8.60 33.45
C ALA A 8 -8.16 7.10 33.76
N SER A 9 -9.31 6.52 33.40
CA SER A 9 -9.59 5.09 33.50
C SER A 9 -10.13 4.61 32.14
N GLU A 10 -9.54 3.55 31.62
CA GLU A 10 -9.97 2.93 30.38
C GLU A 10 -10.64 1.59 30.66
N VAL A 11 -11.78 1.37 30.02
CA VAL A 11 -12.40 0.05 29.90
C VAL A 11 -12.16 -0.44 28.48
N ALA A 12 -11.26 -1.42 28.37
CA ALA A 12 -10.82 -1.94 27.07
C ALA A 12 -11.99 -2.20 26.13
N THR A 13 -11.87 -1.79 24.88
CA THR A 13 -12.87 -1.89 23.82
C THR A 13 -14.19 -1.14 24.03
N SER A 14 -14.40 -0.46 25.16
CA SER A 14 -15.67 0.18 25.53
C SER A 14 -15.58 1.70 25.55
N GLY A 15 -14.61 2.25 26.28
CA GLY A 15 -14.44 3.69 26.39
C GLY A 15 -13.49 4.12 27.48
N VAL A 16 -13.34 5.45 27.62
CA VAL A 16 -12.45 6.10 28.57
C VAL A 16 -13.26 7.10 29.41
N THR A 17 -12.96 7.17 30.69
CA THR A 17 -13.44 8.22 31.62
C THR A 17 -12.25 8.99 32.18
N ALA A 18 -12.31 10.31 32.20
CA ALA A 18 -11.27 11.15 32.78
C ALA A 18 -11.87 12.43 33.39
N VAL A 19 -11.11 13.08 34.26
CA VAL A 19 -11.46 14.40 34.78
C VAL A 19 -10.66 15.46 34.05
N ILE A 20 -11.35 16.41 33.42
CA ILE A 20 -10.79 17.55 32.69
C ILE A 20 -11.42 18.84 33.25
N ASP A 21 -10.61 19.74 33.73
CA ASP A 21 -11.06 21.00 34.40
C ASP A 21 -12.12 20.77 35.50
N GLY A 22 -11.93 19.71 36.30
CA GLY A 22 -12.84 19.36 37.40
C GLY A 22 -14.16 18.71 36.94
N ARG A 23 -14.34 18.48 35.66
CA ARG A 23 -15.53 17.84 35.08
C ARG A 23 -15.23 16.41 34.67
N THR A 24 -16.14 15.50 34.95
CA THR A 24 -16.01 14.11 34.50
C THR A 24 -16.43 13.99 33.04
N VAL A 25 -15.48 13.62 32.21
CA VAL A 25 -15.71 13.41 30.76
C VAL A 25 -15.62 11.90 30.47
N VAL A 26 -16.64 11.41 29.76
CA VAL A 26 -16.74 10.01 29.33
C VAL A 26 -16.79 10.00 27.81
N VAL A 27 -15.94 9.18 27.17
CA VAL A 27 -15.91 9.00 25.71
C VAL A 27 -15.87 7.51 25.40
N GLY A 28 -16.74 7.04 24.51
CA GLY A 28 -16.74 5.62 24.16
C GLY A 28 -17.92 5.16 23.33
N LYS A 29 -18.14 3.85 23.31
CA LYS A 29 -19.27 3.23 22.64
C LYS A 29 -20.60 3.68 23.27
N PRO A 30 -21.72 3.69 22.49
CA PRO A 30 -23.01 4.16 22.97
C PRO A 30 -23.48 3.44 24.24
N VAL A 31 -23.26 2.13 24.34
CA VAL A 31 -23.63 1.34 25.53
C VAL A 31 -22.85 1.76 26.77
N TYR A 32 -21.56 2.05 26.61
CA TYR A 32 -20.69 2.49 27.70
C TYR A 32 -21.09 3.88 28.22
N VAL A 33 -21.32 4.81 27.30
CA VAL A 33 -21.68 6.18 27.64
C VAL A 33 -23.11 6.23 28.22
N ALA A 34 -24.07 5.48 27.67
CA ALA A 34 -25.45 5.42 28.18
C ALA A 34 -25.55 4.83 29.60
N ALA A 35 -24.61 3.96 29.99
CA ALA A 35 -24.56 3.47 31.37
C ALA A 35 -24.20 4.57 32.39
N LEU A 36 -23.51 5.62 31.96
CA LEU A 36 -23.06 6.75 32.81
C LEU A 36 -23.85 8.03 32.55
N ALA A 37 -24.54 8.13 31.41
CA ALA A 37 -25.40 9.22 30.99
C ALA A 37 -26.65 8.65 30.32
N PRO A 38 -27.73 8.38 31.09
CA PRO A 38 -28.94 7.70 30.57
C PRO A 38 -29.70 8.46 29.49
N ASP A 39 -29.44 9.75 29.34
CA ASP A 39 -29.97 10.64 28.29
C ASP A 39 -29.23 10.51 26.94
N THR A 40 -28.36 9.52 26.78
CA THR A 40 -27.60 9.30 25.54
C THR A 40 -28.52 8.94 24.38
N GLU A 41 -28.54 9.79 23.36
CA GLU A 41 -29.28 9.55 22.13
C GLU A 41 -28.38 8.85 21.10
N ARG A 42 -28.93 7.88 20.38
CA ARG A 42 -28.21 7.20 19.31
C ARG A 42 -28.17 8.05 18.05
N ALA A 43 -26.98 8.30 17.53
CA ALA A 43 -26.79 8.95 16.26
C ALA A 43 -27.17 8.02 15.10
N HIS A 44 -27.76 8.60 14.06
CA HIS A 44 -27.91 7.91 12.78
C HIS A 44 -26.56 8.02 12.05
N LEU A 45 -25.95 6.88 11.75
CA LEU A 45 -24.65 6.82 11.06
C LEU A 45 -24.88 6.32 9.64
N GLU A 46 -24.19 6.93 8.70
CA GLU A 46 -24.11 6.44 7.34
C GLU A 46 -23.11 5.26 7.23
N PRO A 47 -23.19 4.43 6.19
CA PRO A 47 -22.22 3.39 5.95
C PRO A 47 -20.79 3.96 5.90
N GLY A 48 -19.85 3.35 6.63
CA GLY A 48 -18.47 3.83 6.73
C GLY A 48 -18.20 4.79 7.89
N GLN A 49 -19.23 5.24 8.61
CA GLN A 49 -19.05 6.10 9.77
C GLN A 49 -18.94 5.32 11.08
N VAL A 50 -18.06 5.79 11.94
CA VAL A 50 -17.88 5.32 13.32
C VAL A 50 -18.19 6.47 14.27
N ALA A 51 -18.84 6.19 15.38
CA ALA A 51 -19.21 7.21 16.35
C ALA A 51 -18.56 6.99 17.72
N ALA A 52 -17.96 8.04 18.25
CA ALA A 52 -17.56 8.12 19.64
C ALA A 52 -18.55 9.04 20.38
N TYR A 53 -19.26 8.48 21.35
CA TYR A 53 -20.23 9.18 22.17
C TYR A 53 -19.50 9.90 23.32
N VAL A 54 -19.96 11.09 23.65
CA VAL A 54 -19.37 11.93 24.69
C VAL A 54 -20.42 12.31 25.73
N ALA A 55 -20.10 12.12 27.00
CA ALA A 55 -20.87 12.65 28.11
C ALA A 55 -19.98 13.47 29.05
N VAL A 56 -20.58 14.46 29.68
CA VAL A 56 -19.91 15.35 30.66
C VAL A 56 -20.76 15.46 31.90
N ASP A 57 -20.19 15.16 33.06
CA ASP A 57 -20.86 15.19 34.35
C ASP A 57 -22.19 14.40 34.37
N GLY A 58 -22.19 13.21 33.75
CA GLY A 58 -23.34 12.31 33.68
C GLY A 58 -24.45 12.75 32.75
N ARG A 59 -24.20 13.73 31.86
CA ARG A 59 -25.14 14.18 30.83
C ARG A 59 -24.56 13.96 29.45
N PHE A 60 -25.36 13.50 28.54
CA PHE A 60 -24.99 13.38 27.14
C PHE A 60 -24.62 14.73 26.54
N ALA A 61 -23.43 14.83 25.96
CA ALA A 61 -22.89 16.06 25.38
C ALA A 61 -22.93 16.06 23.85
N GLY A 62 -22.90 14.87 23.22
CA GLY A 62 -22.92 14.75 21.77
C GLY A 62 -22.18 13.53 21.25
N VAL A 63 -22.06 13.47 19.94
CA VAL A 63 -21.40 12.40 19.20
C VAL A 63 -20.32 12.97 18.29
N LEU A 64 -19.13 12.40 18.36
CA LEU A 64 -18.08 12.61 17.38
C LEU A 64 -18.24 11.55 16.30
N VAL A 65 -18.69 11.95 15.12
CA VAL A 65 -18.77 11.07 13.97
C VAL A 65 -17.42 11.11 13.25
N LEU A 66 -16.83 9.95 13.10
CA LEU A 66 -15.58 9.73 12.39
C LEU A 66 -15.91 8.96 11.12
N ALA A 67 -15.37 9.39 10.00
CA ALA A 67 -15.43 8.66 8.73
C ALA A 67 -13.99 8.45 8.26
N ASP A 68 -13.70 7.25 7.81
CA ASP A 68 -12.49 7.00 7.05
C ASP A 68 -12.81 7.30 5.58
N ASP A 69 -12.38 8.46 5.13
CA ASP A 69 -12.51 8.83 3.72
C ASP A 69 -11.46 8.10 2.88
N ALA A 70 -11.85 7.70 1.68
CA ALA A 70 -10.88 7.19 0.71
C ALA A 70 -9.84 8.28 0.40
N ARG A 71 -8.60 7.86 0.15
CA ARG A 71 -7.55 8.81 -0.26
C ARG A 71 -7.98 9.52 -1.55
N PRO A 72 -7.82 10.84 -1.65
CA PRO A 72 -8.31 11.61 -2.81
C PRO A 72 -7.79 11.10 -4.17
N GLU A 73 -6.56 10.57 -4.17
CA GLU A 73 -5.94 10.02 -5.36
C GLU A 73 -6.30 8.56 -5.66
N ALA A 74 -6.99 7.84 -4.75
CA ALA A 74 -7.17 6.40 -4.85
C ALA A 74 -7.91 5.99 -6.13
N ALA A 75 -9.03 6.64 -6.45
CA ALA A 75 -9.79 6.33 -7.66
C ALA A 75 -8.97 6.53 -8.95
N ALA A 76 -8.15 7.58 -9.01
CA ALA A 76 -7.27 7.84 -10.14
C ALA A 76 -6.17 6.76 -10.28
N VAL A 77 -5.60 6.33 -9.16
CA VAL A 77 -4.61 5.24 -9.13
C VAL A 77 -5.23 3.92 -9.60
N ILE A 78 -6.41 3.56 -9.11
CA ILE A 78 -7.12 2.34 -9.52
C ILE A 78 -7.42 2.37 -11.03
N SER A 79 -7.90 3.50 -11.57
CA SER A 79 -8.14 3.67 -13.00
C SER A 79 -6.86 3.47 -13.80
N TRP A 80 -5.78 4.14 -13.39
CA TRP A 80 -4.47 4.01 -14.04
C TRP A 80 -3.97 2.56 -14.05
N LEU A 81 -4.10 1.84 -12.94
CA LEU A 81 -3.69 0.44 -12.86
C LEU A 81 -4.44 -0.42 -13.88
N ARG A 82 -5.76 -0.24 -14.01
CA ARG A 82 -6.58 -0.97 -14.99
C ARG A 82 -6.18 -0.64 -16.42
N GLU A 83 -6.00 0.63 -16.74
CA GLU A 83 -5.57 1.10 -18.07
C GLU A 83 -4.19 0.56 -18.45
N ASN A 84 -3.36 0.29 -17.44
CA ASN A 84 -2.01 -0.23 -17.61
C ASN A 84 -1.92 -1.76 -17.43
N GLY A 85 -3.05 -2.49 -17.57
CA GLY A 85 -3.07 -3.95 -17.69
C GLY A 85 -3.04 -4.71 -16.37
N VAL A 86 -3.43 -4.07 -15.25
CA VAL A 86 -3.70 -4.79 -14.00
C VAL A 86 -5.11 -5.37 -14.08
N GLU A 87 -5.21 -6.68 -14.25
CA GLU A 87 -6.48 -7.37 -14.50
C GLU A 87 -7.36 -7.46 -13.24
N ARG A 88 -6.75 -7.57 -12.08
CA ARG A 88 -7.47 -7.74 -10.81
C ARG A 88 -6.92 -6.82 -9.75
N ILE A 89 -7.84 -6.11 -9.10
CA ILE A 89 -7.54 -5.24 -7.97
C ILE A 89 -8.50 -5.64 -6.84
N ALA A 90 -7.94 -5.96 -5.67
CA ALA A 90 -8.70 -6.40 -4.53
C ALA A 90 -8.35 -5.58 -3.28
N MET A 91 -9.34 -5.35 -2.44
CA MET A 91 -9.18 -4.76 -1.11
C MET A 91 -9.22 -5.87 -0.05
N LEU A 92 -8.19 -5.92 0.80
CA LEU A 92 -8.09 -6.84 1.94
C LEU A 92 -8.07 -6.01 3.23
N THR A 93 -9.14 -6.05 3.99
CA THR A 93 -9.27 -5.22 5.20
C THR A 93 -9.84 -6.00 6.38
N GLY A 94 -9.50 -5.56 7.59
CA GLY A 94 -10.14 -6.02 8.83
C GLY A 94 -11.42 -5.27 9.18
N ASP A 95 -11.78 -4.23 8.41
CA ASP A 95 -12.98 -3.42 8.63
C ASP A 95 -14.26 -4.20 8.34
N ALA A 96 -15.40 -3.67 8.84
CA ALA A 96 -16.70 -4.23 8.57
C ALA A 96 -17.03 -4.23 7.08
N ASP A 97 -17.70 -5.28 6.60
CA ASP A 97 -18.04 -5.48 5.19
C ASP A 97 -18.76 -4.28 4.56
N THR A 98 -19.68 -3.65 5.29
CA THR A 98 -20.42 -2.47 4.83
C THR A 98 -19.51 -1.27 4.55
N THR A 99 -18.56 -1.00 5.45
CA THR A 99 -17.57 0.08 5.30
C THR A 99 -16.62 -0.21 4.15
N ALA A 100 -16.07 -1.41 4.10
CA ALA A 100 -15.14 -1.82 3.06
C ALA A 100 -15.77 -1.73 1.66
N ARG A 101 -17.02 -2.17 1.49
CA ARG A 101 -17.74 -2.07 0.22
C ARG A 101 -18.06 -0.63 -0.18
N ALA A 102 -18.38 0.24 0.78
CA ALA A 102 -18.63 1.65 0.49
C ALA A 102 -17.36 2.33 -0.08
N ILE A 103 -16.22 2.14 0.60
CA ILE A 103 -14.93 2.68 0.15
C ILE A 103 -14.51 2.06 -1.19
N ALA A 104 -14.66 0.74 -1.35
CA ALA A 104 -14.31 0.06 -2.59
C ALA A 104 -15.14 0.55 -3.79
N ALA A 105 -16.44 0.80 -3.59
CA ALA A 105 -17.31 1.36 -4.62
C ALA A 105 -16.89 2.77 -5.01
N GLU A 106 -16.51 3.61 -4.04
CA GLU A 106 -16.03 4.98 -4.29
C GLU A 106 -14.75 5.00 -5.13
N VAL A 107 -13.79 4.13 -4.81
CA VAL A 107 -12.51 4.08 -5.53
C VAL A 107 -12.51 3.17 -6.76
N GLY A 108 -13.61 2.43 -6.98
CA GLY A 108 -13.78 1.57 -8.14
C GLY A 108 -13.13 0.18 -7.99
N ILE A 109 -13.05 -0.39 -6.80
CA ILE A 109 -12.57 -1.76 -6.57
C ILE A 109 -13.76 -2.72 -6.50
N ASP A 110 -13.72 -3.80 -7.32
CA ASP A 110 -14.84 -4.76 -7.40
C ASP A 110 -14.68 -5.94 -6.43
N GLN A 111 -13.44 -6.28 -6.06
CA GLN A 111 -13.16 -7.42 -5.18
C GLN A 111 -12.85 -6.92 -3.77
N VAL A 112 -13.73 -7.25 -2.82
CA VAL A 112 -13.59 -6.84 -1.41
C VAL A 112 -13.57 -8.07 -0.54
N HIS A 113 -12.56 -8.17 0.30
CA HIS A 113 -12.43 -9.16 1.36
C HIS A 113 -12.33 -8.39 2.68
N ALA A 114 -13.44 -8.35 3.40
CA ALA A 114 -13.60 -7.62 4.65
C ALA A 114 -13.54 -8.54 5.87
N GLU A 115 -13.49 -7.95 7.07
CA GLU A 115 -13.51 -8.67 8.36
C GLU A 115 -12.38 -9.70 8.52
N LEU A 116 -11.26 -9.50 7.80
CA LEU A 116 -10.14 -10.43 7.79
C LEU A 116 -9.26 -10.25 9.03
N LEU A 117 -8.92 -11.36 9.66
CA LEU A 117 -7.82 -11.41 10.62
C LEU A 117 -6.47 -11.32 9.88
N PRO A 118 -5.38 -10.91 10.54
CA PRO A 118 -4.05 -10.86 9.93
C PRO A 118 -3.62 -12.18 9.26
N SER A 119 -3.93 -13.32 9.90
CA SER A 119 -3.69 -14.67 9.35
C SER A 119 -4.45 -14.94 8.06
N ASP A 120 -5.70 -14.46 7.97
CA ASP A 120 -6.56 -14.68 6.82
C ASP A 120 -6.07 -13.86 5.62
N LYS A 121 -5.60 -12.63 5.86
CA LYS A 121 -4.97 -11.81 4.82
C LYS A 121 -3.77 -12.53 4.20
N VAL A 122 -2.90 -13.11 5.02
CA VAL A 122 -1.72 -13.86 4.54
C VAL A 122 -2.12 -15.07 3.70
N GLN A 123 -3.05 -15.88 4.20
CA GLN A 123 -3.53 -17.06 3.47
C GLN A 123 -4.19 -16.68 2.15
N LEU A 124 -5.02 -15.65 2.16
CA LEU A 124 -5.69 -15.18 0.96
C LEU A 124 -4.69 -14.68 -0.06
N ALA A 125 -3.73 -13.84 0.34
CA ALA A 125 -2.67 -13.32 -0.51
C ALA A 125 -1.84 -14.45 -1.14
N ALA A 126 -1.48 -15.49 -0.37
CA ALA A 126 -0.72 -16.63 -0.88
C ALA A 126 -1.47 -17.42 -1.97
N HIS A 127 -2.81 -17.43 -1.93
CA HIS A 127 -3.65 -18.19 -2.87
C HIS A 127 -4.25 -17.35 -4.01
N MET A 128 -4.16 -16.02 -3.94
CA MET A 128 -4.67 -15.14 -5.00
C MET A 128 -4.00 -15.40 -6.35
N ARG A 129 -4.80 -15.29 -7.41
CA ARG A 129 -4.37 -15.44 -8.81
C ARG A 129 -5.04 -14.34 -9.65
N PRO A 130 -4.46 -13.89 -10.77
CA PRO A 130 -3.17 -14.34 -11.35
C PRO A 130 -1.95 -13.88 -10.56
N ARG A 131 -0.79 -14.43 -10.92
CA ARG A 131 0.53 -14.01 -10.45
C ARG A 131 1.31 -13.35 -11.60
N PRO A 132 2.25 -12.43 -11.35
CA PRO A 132 2.69 -11.94 -10.04
C PRO A 132 1.64 -11.02 -9.38
N MET A 133 1.59 -11.05 -8.03
CA MET A 133 0.73 -10.21 -7.21
C MET A 133 1.56 -9.15 -6.49
N LEU A 134 1.11 -7.89 -6.58
CA LEU A 134 1.65 -6.78 -5.81
C LEU A 134 0.71 -6.48 -4.63
N MET A 135 1.27 -6.39 -3.43
CA MET A 135 0.55 -5.97 -2.22
C MET A 135 1.04 -4.60 -1.78
N VAL A 136 0.10 -3.73 -1.45
CA VAL A 136 0.38 -2.40 -0.87
C VAL A 136 -0.27 -2.34 0.50
N GLY A 137 0.48 -1.99 1.53
CA GLY A 137 0.00 -1.89 2.90
C GLY A 137 0.67 -0.77 3.68
N ASP A 138 0.07 -0.33 4.78
CA ASP A 138 0.62 0.72 5.66
C ASP A 138 1.69 0.18 6.63
N GLY A 139 1.86 -1.10 6.67
CA GLY A 139 3.05 -1.75 7.15
C GLY A 139 3.08 -2.19 8.60
N VAL A 140 2.30 -1.68 9.52
CA VAL A 140 2.44 -2.09 10.93
C VAL A 140 1.89 -3.49 11.15
N ASN A 141 0.69 -3.77 10.65
CA ASN A 141 0.03 -5.08 10.77
C ASN A 141 0.12 -5.91 9.48
N ASP A 142 0.57 -5.31 8.40
CA ASP A 142 0.59 -5.93 7.07
C ASP A 142 1.95 -6.53 6.68
N ALA A 143 2.97 -6.43 7.55
CA ALA A 143 4.30 -7.02 7.27
C ALA A 143 4.24 -8.51 6.83
N PRO A 144 3.46 -9.39 7.49
CA PRO A 144 3.37 -10.78 7.04
C PRO A 144 2.69 -10.96 5.67
N VAL A 145 1.70 -10.13 5.33
CA VAL A 145 1.02 -10.22 4.04
C VAL A 145 1.85 -9.59 2.91
N LEU A 146 2.63 -8.54 3.20
CA LEU A 146 3.61 -7.97 2.26
C LEU A 146 4.65 -9.03 1.88
N ALA A 147 5.20 -9.76 2.86
CA ALA A 147 6.14 -10.84 2.63
C ALA A 147 5.54 -12.05 1.89
N ALA A 148 4.23 -12.26 1.94
CA ALA A 148 3.53 -13.33 1.23
C ALA A 148 3.20 -12.98 -0.24
N ALA A 149 3.33 -11.73 -0.64
CA ALA A 149 3.16 -11.25 -1.99
C ALA A 149 4.38 -11.59 -2.87
N ASP A 150 4.24 -11.46 -4.20
CA ASP A 150 5.40 -11.52 -5.09
C ASP A 150 6.17 -10.19 -5.07
N ILE A 151 5.46 -9.09 -4.79
CA ILE A 151 6.02 -7.76 -4.59
C ILE A 151 5.24 -7.10 -3.45
N GLY A 152 5.92 -6.78 -2.36
CA GLY A 152 5.38 -6.05 -1.22
C GLY A 152 5.82 -4.58 -1.25
N ILE A 153 4.87 -3.65 -1.19
CA ILE A 153 5.14 -2.21 -1.06
C ILE A 153 4.58 -1.71 0.26
N ALA A 154 5.47 -1.25 1.15
CA ALA A 154 5.07 -0.59 2.38
C ALA A 154 4.88 0.92 2.15
N MET A 155 3.80 1.49 2.71
CA MET A 155 3.49 2.93 2.64
C MET A 155 3.53 3.57 4.02
N GLY A 156 3.89 4.86 4.06
CA GLY A 156 3.73 5.68 5.27
C GLY A 156 4.66 5.32 6.44
N ALA A 157 5.77 4.66 6.18
CA ALA A 157 6.70 4.10 7.17
C ALA A 157 7.38 5.15 8.07
N LYS A 158 6.64 6.03 8.71
CA LYS A 158 7.15 6.81 9.85
C LYS A 158 7.31 5.86 11.04
N GLY A 159 8.39 5.08 11.04
CA GLY A 159 8.85 4.35 12.21
C GLY A 159 8.56 2.85 12.29
N SER A 160 7.94 2.22 11.32
CA SER A 160 7.78 0.76 11.32
C SER A 160 8.95 0.10 10.59
N THR A 161 9.99 -0.29 11.33
CA THR A 161 11.11 -1.11 10.81
C THR A 161 10.61 -2.46 10.29
N ALA A 162 9.63 -3.08 10.94
CA ALA A 162 9.12 -4.40 10.57
C ALA A 162 8.48 -4.45 9.18
N ALA A 163 7.78 -3.40 8.76
CA ALA A 163 7.20 -3.35 7.42
C ALA A 163 8.25 -3.04 6.35
N GLY A 164 9.19 -2.15 6.67
CA GLY A 164 10.32 -1.87 5.79
C GLY A 164 11.19 -3.10 5.55
N ASP A 165 11.36 -3.94 6.58
CA ASP A 165 12.14 -5.18 6.50
C ASP A 165 11.41 -6.30 5.74
N ALA A 166 10.08 -6.26 5.69
CA ALA A 166 9.24 -7.26 5.03
C ALA A 166 8.84 -6.90 3.59
N ALA A 167 9.01 -5.64 3.19
CA ALA A 167 8.60 -5.14 1.88
C ALA A 167 9.79 -5.05 0.91
N ASP A 168 9.52 -5.28 -0.37
CA ASP A 168 10.51 -5.11 -1.46
C ASP A 168 10.76 -3.63 -1.77
N ALA A 169 9.78 -2.77 -1.50
CA ALA A 169 9.90 -1.33 -1.66
C ALA A 169 9.14 -0.57 -0.56
N VAL A 170 9.67 0.62 -0.20
CA VAL A 170 9.07 1.49 0.81
C VAL A 170 8.79 2.86 0.22
N ILE A 171 7.53 3.29 0.31
CA ILE A 171 7.09 4.62 -0.08
C ILE A 171 7.13 5.53 1.15
N LEU A 172 8.08 6.46 1.16
CA LEU A 172 8.30 7.37 2.30
C LEU A 172 7.25 8.50 2.40
N LYS A 173 6.61 8.84 1.28
CA LYS A 173 5.50 9.80 1.26
C LYS A 173 4.19 9.06 1.43
N ASP A 174 3.31 9.59 2.24
CA ASP A 174 1.96 9.06 2.40
C ASP A 174 1.07 9.42 1.19
N SER A 175 1.35 8.78 0.05
CA SER A 175 0.61 8.98 -1.20
C SER A 175 0.60 7.70 -2.03
N LEU A 176 -0.61 7.23 -2.32
CA LEU A 176 -0.84 6.04 -3.14
C LEU A 176 -0.39 6.24 -4.60
N ALA A 177 -0.33 7.49 -5.08
CA ALA A 177 0.18 7.81 -6.41
C ALA A 177 1.64 7.36 -6.61
N LYS A 178 2.43 7.23 -5.55
CA LYS A 178 3.79 6.71 -5.62
C LYS A 178 3.91 5.24 -5.98
N VAL A 179 2.84 4.47 -5.81
CA VAL A 179 2.75 3.09 -6.33
C VAL A 179 2.78 3.10 -7.86
N VAL A 180 2.08 4.04 -8.48
CA VAL A 180 2.10 4.25 -9.94
C VAL A 180 3.51 4.54 -10.42
N ASP A 181 4.21 5.48 -9.76
CA ASP A 181 5.59 5.82 -10.08
C ASP A 181 6.51 4.60 -9.98
N ALA A 182 6.39 3.82 -8.89
CA ALA A 182 7.19 2.62 -8.69
C ALA A 182 6.98 1.58 -9.80
N ILE A 183 5.73 1.34 -10.20
CA ILE A 183 5.40 0.41 -11.29
C ILE A 183 5.93 0.93 -12.62
N ALA A 184 5.77 2.23 -12.90
CA ALA A 184 6.24 2.84 -14.14
C ALA A 184 7.76 2.76 -14.27
N ILE A 185 8.50 3.08 -13.18
CA ILE A 185 9.96 2.95 -13.10
C ILE A 185 10.39 1.50 -13.34
N GLY A 186 9.76 0.54 -12.64
CA GLY A 186 10.08 -0.88 -12.80
C GLY A 186 9.89 -1.37 -14.23
N ARG A 187 8.77 -1.02 -14.87
CA ARG A 187 8.50 -1.36 -16.28
C ARG A 187 9.48 -0.71 -17.25
N HIS A 188 9.84 0.55 -17.02
CA HIS A 188 10.84 1.25 -17.83
C HIS A 188 12.20 0.55 -17.72
N THR A 189 12.65 0.29 -16.50
CA THR A 189 13.93 -0.38 -16.23
C THR A 189 14.00 -1.76 -16.90
N LEU A 190 12.95 -2.58 -16.76
CA LEU A 190 12.87 -3.89 -17.43
C LEU A 190 12.92 -3.77 -18.95
N ARG A 191 12.22 -2.81 -19.53
CA ARG A 191 12.22 -2.59 -20.98
C ARG A 191 13.62 -2.24 -21.48
N VAL A 192 14.30 -1.33 -20.82
CA VAL A 192 15.68 -0.94 -21.16
C VAL A 192 16.62 -2.14 -21.01
N ALA A 193 16.53 -2.87 -19.89
CA ALA A 193 17.35 -4.05 -19.65
C ALA A 193 17.17 -5.13 -20.73
N PHE A 194 15.92 -5.49 -21.07
CA PHE A 194 15.64 -6.45 -22.12
C PHE A 194 16.14 -5.96 -23.49
N THR A 195 15.99 -4.68 -23.80
CA THR A 195 16.47 -4.12 -25.06
C THR A 195 18.00 -4.24 -25.15
N ALA A 196 18.71 -3.86 -24.11
CA ALA A 196 20.18 -3.96 -24.07
C ALA A 196 20.64 -5.42 -24.19
N ILE A 197 20.00 -6.37 -23.49
CA ILE A 197 20.30 -7.79 -23.56
C ILE A 197 20.12 -8.32 -25.00
N TRP A 198 18.98 -8.04 -25.64
CA TRP A 198 18.70 -8.54 -26.99
C TRP A 198 19.63 -7.92 -28.04
N ILE A 199 19.98 -6.64 -27.91
CA ILE A 199 20.95 -5.99 -28.78
C ILE A 199 22.32 -6.64 -28.59
N GLY A 200 22.78 -6.87 -27.34
CA GLY A 200 24.05 -7.50 -27.05
C GLY A 200 24.14 -8.91 -27.63
N ILE A 201 23.10 -9.74 -27.42
CA ILE A 201 23.02 -11.10 -27.95
C ILE A 201 23.09 -11.09 -29.49
N ALA A 202 22.29 -10.23 -30.12
CA ALA A 202 22.24 -10.16 -31.59
C ALA A 202 23.59 -9.76 -32.20
N LEU A 203 24.26 -8.77 -31.60
CA LEU A 203 25.60 -8.32 -32.04
C LEU A 203 26.66 -9.40 -31.82
N SER A 204 26.65 -10.08 -30.67
CA SER A 204 27.60 -11.15 -30.34
C SER A 204 27.42 -12.37 -31.28
N ILE A 205 26.18 -12.78 -31.54
CA ILE A 205 25.90 -13.85 -32.52
C ILE A 205 26.34 -13.42 -33.91
N GLY A 206 26.03 -12.20 -34.34
CA GLY A 206 26.46 -11.67 -35.63
C GLY A 206 27.98 -11.68 -35.78
N LEU A 207 28.70 -11.21 -34.77
CA LEU A 207 30.17 -11.23 -34.74
C LEU A 207 30.73 -12.66 -34.80
N MET A 208 30.14 -13.58 -34.05
CA MET A 208 30.52 -15.00 -34.06
C MET A 208 30.34 -15.63 -35.45
N LEU A 209 29.22 -15.37 -36.13
CA LEU A 209 28.97 -15.88 -37.49
C LEU A 209 29.98 -15.33 -38.50
N VAL A 210 30.33 -14.04 -38.39
CA VAL A 210 31.39 -13.45 -39.25
C VAL A 210 32.76 -14.05 -38.95
N ALA A 211 33.07 -14.26 -37.68
CA ALA A 211 34.33 -14.86 -37.27
C ALA A 211 34.52 -16.29 -37.79
N THR A 212 33.46 -17.09 -37.95
CA THR A 212 33.53 -18.43 -38.55
C THR A 212 34.00 -18.43 -39.99
N THR A 213 33.89 -17.33 -40.72
CA THR A 213 34.39 -17.22 -42.10
C THR A 213 35.93 -17.07 -42.17
N GLY A 214 36.58 -16.87 -41.05
CA GLY A 214 38.03 -16.66 -40.98
C GLY A 214 38.52 -15.27 -41.41
N VAL A 215 37.60 -14.33 -41.71
CA VAL A 215 37.93 -12.97 -42.15
C VAL A 215 38.45 -12.13 -40.97
N ILE A 216 37.99 -12.41 -39.74
CA ILE A 216 38.37 -11.65 -38.54
C ILE A 216 39.39 -12.46 -37.76
N PRO A 217 40.64 -11.92 -37.53
CA PRO A 217 41.58 -12.53 -36.61
C PRO A 217 41.05 -12.58 -35.20
N ALA A 218 41.38 -13.63 -34.42
CA ALA A 218 40.87 -13.85 -33.08
C ALA A 218 41.03 -12.64 -32.12
N VAL A 219 42.21 -11.97 -32.21
CA VAL A 219 42.48 -10.75 -31.38
C VAL A 219 41.55 -9.61 -31.77
N ALA A 220 41.30 -9.39 -33.04
CA ALA A 220 40.37 -8.35 -33.50
C ALA A 220 38.92 -8.67 -33.09
N GLY A 221 38.52 -9.94 -33.18
CA GLY A 221 37.20 -10.39 -32.72
C GLY A 221 36.99 -10.12 -31.23
N ALA A 222 38.00 -10.41 -30.39
CA ALA A 222 37.95 -10.13 -28.96
C ALA A 222 37.78 -8.64 -28.64
N LEU A 223 38.58 -7.77 -29.34
CA LEU A 223 38.47 -6.32 -29.15
C LEU A 223 37.12 -5.76 -29.59
N ILE A 224 36.53 -6.29 -30.67
CA ILE A 224 35.20 -5.88 -31.13
C ILE A 224 34.14 -6.31 -30.10
N GLN A 225 34.28 -7.52 -29.54
CA GLN A 225 33.35 -7.97 -28.48
C GLN A 225 33.38 -7.07 -27.24
N GLU A 226 34.56 -6.66 -26.78
CA GLU A 226 34.70 -5.70 -25.68
C GLU A 226 33.99 -4.36 -25.97
N LEU A 227 34.08 -3.87 -27.22
CA LEU A 227 33.36 -2.66 -27.63
C LEU A 227 31.82 -2.88 -27.63
N VAL A 228 31.34 -4.05 -28.05
CA VAL A 228 29.91 -4.41 -27.98
C VAL A 228 29.45 -4.44 -26.53
N ASP A 229 30.21 -5.07 -25.63
CA ASP A 229 29.87 -5.14 -24.21
C ASP A 229 29.84 -3.74 -23.57
N LEU A 230 30.80 -2.91 -23.87
CA LEU A 230 30.83 -1.51 -23.40
C LEU A 230 29.61 -0.73 -23.92
N ALA A 231 29.27 -0.89 -25.20
CA ALA A 231 28.12 -0.20 -25.80
C ALA A 231 26.79 -0.64 -25.17
N THR A 232 26.62 -1.94 -24.89
CA THR A 232 25.41 -2.46 -24.24
C THR A 232 25.30 -2.01 -22.78
N ILE A 233 26.41 -1.92 -22.05
CA ILE A 233 26.44 -1.34 -20.69
C ILE A 233 26.04 0.14 -20.72
N LEU A 234 26.59 0.92 -21.66
CA LEU A 234 26.23 2.33 -21.81
C LEU A 234 24.77 2.53 -22.20
N ASP A 235 24.21 1.65 -23.04
CA ASP A 235 22.77 1.70 -23.38
C ASP A 235 21.91 1.37 -22.16
N ALA A 236 22.32 0.42 -21.33
CA ALA A 236 21.60 0.06 -20.10
C ALA A 236 21.55 1.24 -19.09
N LEU A 237 22.52 2.15 -19.09
CA LEU A 237 22.48 3.36 -18.24
C LEU A 237 21.31 4.30 -18.57
N ARG A 238 20.65 4.14 -19.72
CA ARG A 238 19.41 4.88 -20.06
C ARG A 238 18.29 4.59 -19.08
N ALA A 239 18.34 3.46 -18.37
CA ALA A 239 17.39 3.17 -17.29
C ALA A 239 17.42 4.22 -16.17
N LEU A 240 18.57 4.88 -15.94
CA LEU A 240 18.74 5.93 -14.93
C LEU A 240 18.14 7.28 -15.34
N SER A 241 17.91 7.51 -16.62
CA SER A 241 17.45 8.80 -17.16
C SER A 241 15.95 8.85 -17.49
N GLY A 242 15.20 7.80 -17.17
CA GLY A 242 13.75 7.78 -17.33
C GLY A 242 13.08 8.74 -16.35
N SER A 243 12.68 9.92 -16.83
CA SER A 243 11.74 10.77 -16.10
C SER A 243 10.36 10.11 -16.13
N VAL A 244 9.82 9.84 -14.95
CA VAL A 244 8.41 9.45 -14.71
C VAL A 244 7.56 10.69 -14.65
#